data_40e3da1a697ab9f5f633a8e2813739c2
#
_entry.id   40e3da1a697ab9f5f633a8e2813739c2
#
_cell.length_a   1.000
_cell.length_b   1.000
_cell.length_c   1.000
_cell.angle_alpha   90.00
_cell.angle_beta   90.00
_cell.angle_gamma   90.00
#
_symmetry.space_group_name_H-M   'P 1'
#
loop_
_entity.id
_entity.type
_entity.pdbx_description
1 polymer ?
#
loop_
_entity_poly.entity_id
_entity_poly.type
_entity_poly.pdbx_seq_one_letter_code
_entity_poly.pdbx_strand_id
1 'polypeptide(L)'
;NKINPSIKHGNYDPDTTVDPFASINAYKARSLNGIWATAPYLHNGSVPTLYDLLLPKKREGDPEDGEYRPDQFEVGSREFDPVKVGLKSGGYKGFTFRITNAKGEEIKGNSNAGHEYTSGKTAQPNGKILPPLNKEERLDLLEYLKTL
;
A
#
# COMPACT_ATOMS: atom_id res chain seq x y z
N ASN A 1 21.45 25.04 1.05
CA ASN A 1 20.54 26.19 1.14
C ASN A 1 20.05 26.34 2.59
N LYS A 2 20.80 27.12 3.39
CA LYS A 2 20.41 27.44 4.76
C LYS A 2 19.41 28.60 4.71
N ILE A 3 18.13 28.32 4.49
CA ILE A 3 17.07 29.29 4.67
C ILE A 3 16.72 29.30 6.16
N ASN A 4 16.69 30.51 6.76
CA ASN A 4 16.34 30.67 8.17
C ASN A 4 14.98 30.00 8.43
N PRO A 5 14.85 29.11 9.42
CA PRO A 5 13.59 28.44 9.75
C PRO A 5 12.40 29.39 9.93
N SER A 6 12.61 30.56 10.53
CA SER A 6 11.57 31.56 10.75
C SER A 6 10.93 32.07 9.45
N ILE A 7 11.67 32.09 8.35
CA ILE A 7 11.15 32.52 7.05
C ILE A 7 10.19 31.49 6.46
N LYS A 8 10.42 30.21 6.73
CA LYS A 8 9.58 29.11 6.25
C LYS A 8 8.30 28.94 7.08
N HIS A 9 8.29 29.36 8.34
CA HIS A 9 7.12 29.26 9.22
C HIS A 9 6.18 30.47 9.11
N GLY A 10 6.62 31.56 8.50
CA GLY A 10 5.81 32.79 8.45
C GLY A 10 5.48 33.31 9.86
N ASN A 11 4.19 33.61 10.09
CA ASN A 11 3.71 34.07 11.39
C ASN A 11 3.31 32.96 12.39
N TYR A 12 3.56 31.71 12.07
CA TYR A 12 3.29 30.62 13.00
C TYR A 12 4.43 30.45 13.97
N ASP A 13 4.12 30.22 15.23
CA ASP A 13 5.13 29.83 16.21
C ASP A 13 5.79 28.53 15.78
N PRO A 14 7.12 28.50 15.63
CA PRO A 14 7.81 27.30 15.21
C PRO A 14 7.64 26.21 16.27
N ASP A 15 7.28 25.00 15.85
CA ASP A 15 7.41 23.82 16.69
C ASP A 15 8.91 23.60 16.96
N THR A 16 9.35 23.95 18.15
CA THR A 16 10.75 23.85 18.57
C THR A 16 11.11 22.43 19.06
N THR A 17 10.15 21.53 19.14
CA THR A 17 10.35 20.14 19.60
C THR A 17 10.89 19.26 18.50
N VAL A 18 10.70 19.61 17.24
CA VAL A 18 11.16 18.87 16.05
C VAL A 18 11.79 19.84 15.05
N ASP A 19 12.94 19.49 14.50
CA ASP A 19 13.48 20.22 13.34
C ASP A 19 12.51 20.05 12.16
N PRO A 20 11.82 21.12 11.74
CA PRO A 20 10.78 21.04 10.70
C PRO A 20 11.35 20.65 9.32
N PHE A 21 12.67 20.59 9.18
CA PHE A 21 13.38 20.22 7.97
C PHE A 21 14.12 18.91 8.09
N ALA A 22 14.16 18.31 9.28
CA ALA A 22 14.69 16.97 9.45
C ALA A 22 13.69 15.95 8.91
N SER A 23 14.21 14.96 8.19
CA SER A 23 13.41 13.78 7.86
C SER A 23 13.21 12.95 9.11
N ILE A 24 11.97 12.72 9.49
CA ILE A 24 11.62 11.79 10.58
C ILE A 24 11.67 10.32 10.14
N ASN A 25 12.10 10.05 8.88
CA ASN A 25 12.11 8.72 8.28
C ASN A 25 10.79 7.95 8.44
N ALA A 26 9.69 8.67 8.35
CA ALA A 26 8.34 8.12 8.44
C ALA A 26 7.46 8.63 7.29
N TYR A 27 6.51 7.83 6.89
CA TYR A 27 5.53 8.23 5.90
C TYR A 27 4.45 9.09 6.56
N LYS A 28 4.10 10.20 5.89
CA LYS A 28 3.00 11.03 6.33
C LYS A 28 1.67 10.34 6.00
N ALA A 29 0.86 10.09 7.01
CA ALA A 29 -0.52 9.68 6.80
C ALA A 29 -1.29 10.77 6.04
N ARG A 30 -2.07 10.37 5.05
CA ARG A 30 -2.90 11.25 4.23
C ARG A 30 -4.36 10.85 4.36
N SER A 31 -5.27 11.77 3.99
CA SER A 31 -6.69 11.43 3.83
C SER A 31 -6.85 10.26 2.85
N LEU A 32 -7.76 9.36 3.16
CA LEU A 32 -8.14 8.24 2.29
C LEU A 32 -9.34 8.56 1.40
N ASN A 33 -9.80 9.82 1.38
CA ASN A 33 -10.92 10.23 0.53
C ASN A 33 -10.65 9.89 -0.94
N GLY A 34 -11.54 9.14 -1.56
CA GLY A 34 -11.42 8.70 -2.94
C GLY A 34 -10.39 7.59 -3.18
N ILE A 35 -9.90 6.92 -2.13
CA ILE A 35 -8.91 5.84 -2.25
C ILE A 35 -9.38 4.72 -3.17
N TRP A 36 -10.68 4.47 -3.23
CA TRP A 36 -11.30 3.49 -4.11
C TRP A 36 -11.12 3.77 -5.61
N ALA A 37 -10.85 5.01 -5.99
CA ALA A 37 -10.69 5.43 -7.38
C ALA A 37 -9.22 5.54 -7.83
N THR A 38 -8.25 5.20 -7.00
CA THR A 38 -6.83 5.50 -7.25
C THR A 38 -5.97 4.28 -7.61
N ALA A 39 -6.61 3.16 -7.95
CA ALA A 39 -5.88 1.98 -8.42
C ALA A 39 -5.06 2.26 -9.70
N PRO A 40 -3.89 1.61 -9.92
CA PRO A 40 -3.25 0.63 -9.03
C PRO A 40 -2.51 1.28 -7.85
N TYR A 41 -2.27 0.50 -6.81
CA TYR A 41 -1.72 0.98 -5.55
C TYR A 41 -0.21 0.77 -5.44
N LEU A 42 0.38 1.38 -4.40
CA LEU A 42 1.79 1.66 -4.19
C LEU A 42 2.34 2.65 -5.22
N HIS A 43 3.48 3.28 -4.90
CA HIS A 43 4.08 4.30 -5.77
C HIS A 43 4.52 3.79 -7.15
N ASN A 44 4.73 2.48 -7.28
CA ASN A 44 5.14 1.80 -8.52
C ASN A 44 3.98 1.07 -9.23
N GLY A 45 2.74 1.16 -8.70
CA GLY A 45 1.58 0.49 -9.28
C GLY A 45 1.61 -1.04 -9.18
N SER A 46 2.41 -1.61 -8.26
CA SER A 46 2.62 -3.07 -8.16
C SER A 46 1.48 -3.84 -7.49
N VAL A 47 0.44 -3.15 -7.03
CA VAL A 47 -0.71 -3.77 -6.37
C VAL A 47 -1.99 -3.34 -7.09
N PRO A 48 -2.70 -4.26 -7.78
CA PRO A 48 -3.75 -3.90 -8.72
C PRO A 48 -5.04 -3.42 -8.05
N THR A 49 -5.40 -3.95 -6.88
CA THR A 49 -6.67 -3.65 -6.22
C THR A 49 -6.47 -3.28 -4.76
N LEU A 50 -7.48 -2.62 -4.17
CA LEU A 50 -7.46 -2.28 -2.75
C LEU A 50 -7.52 -3.54 -1.87
N TYR A 51 -8.20 -4.61 -2.33
CA TYR A 51 -8.16 -5.90 -1.65
C TYR A 51 -6.75 -6.46 -1.58
N ASP A 52 -6.02 -6.45 -2.71
CA ASP A 52 -4.65 -6.94 -2.75
C ASP A 52 -3.71 -6.08 -1.89
N LEU A 53 -4.00 -4.77 -1.73
CA LEU A 53 -3.23 -3.90 -0.84
C LEU A 53 -3.29 -4.35 0.64
N LEU A 54 -4.41 -4.95 1.05
CA LEU A 54 -4.59 -5.48 2.40
C LEU A 54 -3.95 -6.86 2.62
N LEU A 55 -3.43 -7.48 1.56
CA LEU A 55 -2.71 -8.75 1.63
C LEU A 55 -1.20 -8.53 1.84
N PRO A 56 -0.51 -9.50 2.46
CA PRO A 56 0.94 -9.51 2.51
C PRO A 56 1.56 -9.93 1.15
N LYS A 57 2.81 -9.56 0.93
CA LYS A 57 3.65 -10.20 -0.10
C LYS A 57 3.94 -11.64 0.31
N LYS A 58 3.87 -12.59 -0.63
CA LYS A 58 4.33 -13.96 -0.39
C LYS A 58 5.85 -13.99 -0.17
N ARG A 59 6.28 -14.74 0.84
CA ARG A 59 7.69 -14.94 1.20
C ARG A 59 8.02 -16.42 1.25
N GLU A 60 9.31 -16.72 1.20
CA GLU A 60 9.78 -18.09 1.39
C GLU A 60 9.34 -18.62 2.77
N GLY A 61 8.76 -19.82 2.77
CA GLY A 61 8.21 -20.45 3.97
C GLY A 61 6.77 -20.07 4.32
N ASP A 62 6.15 -19.14 3.60
CA ASP A 62 4.73 -18.84 3.79
C ASP A 62 3.85 -20.00 3.26
N PRO A 63 2.67 -20.24 3.87
CA PRO A 63 1.75 -21.28 3.42
C PRO A 63 1.35 -21.15 1.95
N GLU A 64 1.30 -22.27 1.22
CA GLU A 64 0.91 -22.25 -0.20
C GLU A 64 -0.56 -21.91 -0.43
N ASP A 65 -1.42 -22.22 0.53
CA ASP A 65 -2.87 -21.96 0.51
C ASP A 65 -3.24 -20.57 1.07
N GLY A 66 -2.23 -19.75 1.41
CA GLY A 66 -2.44 -18.37 1.86
C GLY A 66 -2.86 -17.42 0.74
N GLU A 67 -3.52 -16.33 1.10
CA GLU A 67 -3.83 -15.23 0.17
C GLU A 67 -2.69 -14.19 0.21
N TYR A 68 -2.14 -13.88 -0.96
CA TYR A 68 -1.00 -12.95 -1.11
C TYR A 68 -1.23 -11.94 -2.22
N ARG A 69 -0.47 -10.86 -2.20
CA ARG A 69 -0.39 -9.92 -3.32
C ARG A 69 0.10 -10.66 -4.57
N PRO A 70 -0.48 -10.42 -5.75
CA PRO A 70 -0.06 -11.10 -6.97
C PRO A 70 1.36 -10.69 -7.38
N ASP A 71 2.14 -11.67 -7.82
CA ASP A 71 3.49 -11.44 -8.36
C ASP A 71 3.46 -10.99 -9.83
N GLN A 72 2.33 -11.20 -10.49
CA GLN A 72 2.07 -10.70 -11.83
C GLN A 72 0.58 -10.46 -12.05
N PHE A 73 0.25 -9.49 -12.88
CA PHE A 73 -1.12 -9.17 -13.27
C PHE A 73 -1.14 -8.37 -14.58
N GLU A 74 -2.29 -8.37 -15.24
CA GLU A 74 -2.48 -7.64 -16.50
C GLU A 74 -2.89 -6.19 -16.23
N VAL A 75 -2.28 -5.25 -16.93
CA VAL A 75 -2.52 -3.81 -16.84
C VAL A 75 -3.11 -3.29 -18.15
N GLY A 76 -4.08 -2.37 -18.04
CA GLY A 76 -4.69 -1.66 -19.18
C GLY A 76 -6.18 -1.92 -19.35
N SER A 77 -6.80 -2.74 -18.52
CA SER A 77 -8.25 -2.84 -18.46
C SER A 77 -8.88 -1.50 -18.07
N ARG A 78 -10.04 -1.19 -18.66
CA ARG A 78 -10.88 -0.06 -18.26
C ARG A 78 -12.09 -0.50 -17.42
N GLU A 79 -12.21 -1.80 -17.16
CA GLU A 79 -13.28 -2.34 -16.37
C GLU A 79 -12.93 -2.28 -14.88
N PHE A 80 -13.79 -1.67 -14.10
CA PHE A 80 -13.66 -1.59 -12.64
C PHE A 80 -14.20 -2.87 -12.00
N ASP A 81 -13.47 -3.39 -11.01
CA ASP A 81 -13.89 -4.47 -10.14
C ASP A 81 -14.46 -3.88 -8.85
N PRO A 82 -15.78 -3.88 -8.65
CA PRO A 82 -16.38 -3.29 -7.46
C PRO A 82 -16.20 -4.15 -6.19
N VAL A 83 -15.81 -5.42 -6.34
CA VAL A 83 -15.59 -6.33 -5.21
C VAL A 83 -14.20 -6.14 -4.64
N LYS A 84 -13.17 -6.22 -5.49
CA LYS A 84 -11.78 -6.02 -5.06
C LYS A 84 -11.35 -4.55 -5.02
N VAL A 85 -12.14 -3.66 -5.59
CA VAL A 85 -11.90 -2.21 -5.68
C VAL A 85 -10.62 -1.88 -6.43
N GLY A 86 -10.73 -1.83 -7.75
CA GLY A 86 -9.61 -1.57 -8.65
C GLY A 86 -9.98 -1.87 -10.10
N LEU A 87 -9.01 -1.87 -10.97
CA LEU A 87 -9.22 -2.30 -12.35
C LEU A 87 -9.05 -3.82 -12.46
N LYS A 88 -9.87 -4.45 -13.33
CA LYS A 88 -9.70 -5.88 -13.61
C LYS A 88 -8.28 -6.16 -14.10
N SER A 89 -7.64 -7.15 -13.49
CA SER A 89 -6.23 -7.49 -13.67
C SER A 89 -6.00 -8.88 -14.26
N GLY A 90 -6.98 -9.40 -14.98
CA GLY A 90 -6.90 -10.70 -15.67
C GLY A 90 -7.98 -10.88 -16.73
N GLY A 91 -7.78 -11.86 -17.63
CA GLY A 91 -8.73 -12.18 -18.70
C GLY A 91 -8.71 -11.20 -19.88
N TYR A 92 -7.68 -10.44 -20.03
CA TYR A 92 -7.53 -9.38 -21.00
C TYR A 92 -6.09 -9.38 -21.56
N LYS A 93 -5.93 -9.10 -22.86
CA LYS A 93 -4.61 -9.02 -23.49
C LYS A 93 -4.04 -7.62 -23.35
N GLY A 94 -3.31 -7.39 -22.28
CA GLY A 94 -2.62 -6.14 -22.02
C GLY A 94 -1.15 -6.32 -21.68
N PHE A 95 -0.58 -5.29 -21.10
CA PHE A 95 0.76 -5.38 -20.54
C PHE A 95 0.72 -6.20 -19.25
N THR A 96 1.59 -7.20 -19.15
CA THR A 96 1.73 -7.96 -17.89
C THR A 96 2.77 -7.29 -17.00
N PHE A 97 2.33 -6.70 -15.91
CA PHE A 97 3.22 -6.25 -14.84
C PHE A 97 3.76 -7.47 -14.10
N ARG A 98 5.05 -7.47 -13.78
CA ARG A 98 5.73 -8.57 -13.07
C ARG A 98 6.70 -8.01 -12.05
N ILE A 99 6.79 -8.65 -10.89
CA ILE A 99 7.81 -8.33 -9.88
C ILE A 99 9.12 -9.10 -10.11
N THR A 100 9.07 -10.20 -10.89
CA THR A 100 10.23 -11.02 -11.22
C THR A 100 10.40 -11.15 -12.74
N ASN A 101 11.63 -11.33 -13.17
CA ASN A 101 11.95 -11.65 -14.57
C ASN A 101 11.73 -13.15 -14.88
N ALA A 102 12.01 -13.57 -16.11
CA ALA A 102 11.88 -14.95 -16.54
C ALA A 102 12.80 -15.95 -15.80
N LYS A 103 13.81 -15.47 -15.09
CA LYS A 103 14.72 -16.28 -14.28
C LYS A 103 14.29 -16.36 -12.80
N GLY A 104 13.18 -15.69 -12.42
CA GLY A 104 12.73 -15.59 -11.03
C GLY A 104 13.46 -14.53 -10.20
N GLU A 105 14.33 -13.71 -10.80
CA GLU A 105 15.03 -12.64 -10.10
C GLU A 105 14.13 -11.42 -9.96
N GLU A 106 14.17 -10.74 -8.81
CA GLU A 106 13.36 -9.52 -8.59
C GLU A 106 13.73 -8.41 -9.59
N ILE A 107 12.74 -7.83 -10.23
CA ILE A 107 12.90 -6.65 -11.08
C ILE A 107 13.01 -5.43 -10.17
N LYS A 108 14.18 -4.76 -10.23
CA LYS A 108 14.41 -3.56 -9.43
C LYS A 108 13.34 -2.50 -9.70
N GLY A 109 12.68 -2.05 -8.63
CA GLY A 109 11.62 -1.05 -8.70
C GLY A 109 10.20 -1.63 -8.81
N ASN A 110 10.03 -2.92 -9.12
CA ASN A 110 8.72 -3.55 -9.27
C ASN A 110 8.22 -4.28 -8.01
N SER A 111 8.91 -4.18 -6.89
CA SER A 111 8.52 -4.86 -5.66
C SER A 111 7.08 -4.53 -5.27
N ASN A 112 6.29 -5.56 -4.91
CA ASN A 112 4.96 -5.42 -4.33
C ASN A 112 4.98 -5.47 -2.79
N ALA A 113 6.18 -5.48 -2.17
CA ALA A 113 6.36 -5.35 -0.73
C ALA A 113 6.17 -3.90 -0.27
N GLY A 114 5.96 -3.74 1.03
CA GLY A 114 5.82 -2.42 1.66
C GLY A 114 4.37 -2.05 1.95
N HIS A 115 4.20 -1.16 2.93
CA HIS A 115 2.89 -0.75 3.46
C HIS A 115 1.97 -1.92 3.80
N GLU A 116 2.56 -3.06 4.16
CA GLU A 116 1.82 -4.23 4.56
C GLU A 116 1.26 -4.03 5.97
N TYR A 117 0.02 -4.47 6.16
CA TYR A 117 -0.50 -4.66 7.50
C TYR A 117 0.22 -5.87 8.13
N THR A 118 1.27 -5.59 8.88
CA THR A 118 2.07 -6.62 9.56
C THR A 118 1.38 -7.05 10.85
N SER A 119 0.33 -7.82 10.69
CA SER A 119 -0.40 -8.40 11.80
C SER A 119 0.48 -9.30 12.68
N GLY A 120 0.20 -9.26 13.96
CA GLY A 120 0.89 -10.11 14.94
C GLY A 120 2.34 -9.70 15.25
N LYS A 121 2.86 -8.62 14.65
CA LYS A 121 4.27 -8.19 14.85
C LYS A 121 4.41 -6.75 15.33
N THR A 122 3.44 -5.88 15.04
CA THR A 122 3.52 -4.47 15.42
C THR A 122 2.67 -4.19 16.64
N ALA A 123 3.30 -3.84 17.76
CA ALA A 123 2.59 -3.41 18.94
C ALA A 123 1.97 -2.02 18.74
N GLN A 124 0.72 -1.87 19.16
CA GLN A 124 0.08 -0.57 19.26
C GLN A 124 0.70 0.25 20.41
N PRO A 125 0.47 1.57 20.48
CA PRO A 125 0.99 2.39 21.58
C PRO A 125 0.64 1.89 22.99
N ASN A 126 -0.46 1.16 23.13
CA ASN A 126 -0.88 0.52 24.38
C ASN A 126 -0.26 -0.87 24.61
N GLY A 127 0.70 -1.28 23.78
CA GLY A 127 1.38 -2.57 23.85
C GLY A 127 0.58 -3.75 23.25
N LYS A 128 -0.68 -3.54 22.82
CA LYS A 128 -1.51 -4.60 22.25
C LYS A 128 -1.05 -4.94 20.82
N ILE A 129 -0.86 -6.21 20.56
CA ILE A 129 -0.58 -6.71 19.21
C ILE A 129 -1.92 -7.04 18.54
N LEU A 130 -2.15 -6.47 17.35
CA LEU A 130 -3.36 -6.74 16.59
C LEU A 130 -3.24 -8.06 15.82
N PRO A 131 -4.31 -8.87 15.77
CA PRO A 131 -4.32 -10.11 14.97
C PRO A 131 -4.32 -9.80 13.46
N PRO A 132 -4.03 -10.81 12.61
CA PRO A 132 -4.24 -10.67 11.17
C PRO A 132 -5.72 -10.43 10.86
N LEU A 133 -5.98 -9.66 9.82
CA LEU A 133 -7.32 -9.54 9.27
C LEU A 133 -7.67 -10.86 8.57
N ASN A 134 -8.80 -11.44 8.91
CA ASN A 134 -9.37 -12.53 8.15
C ASN A 134 -10.03 -12.00 6.86
N LYS A 135 -10.55 -12.90 6.03
CA LYS A 135 -11.13 -12.52 4.73
C LYS A 135 -12.38 -11.64 4.87
N GLU A 136 -13.24 -11.94 5.82
CA GLU A 136 -14.47 -11.18 6.08
C GLU A 136 -14.12 -9.76 6.55
N GLU A 137 -13.22 -9.64 7.52
CA GLU A 137 -12.74 -8.34 8.00
C GLU A 137 -12.09 -7.49 6.90
N ARG A 138 -11.37 -8.11 5.95
CA ARG A 138 -10.85 -7.39 4.78
C ARG A 138 -11.95 -6.88 3.88
N LEU A 139 -12.99 -7.68 3.64
CA LEU A 139 -14.14 -7.27 2.82
C LEU A 139 -14.94 -6.16 3.50
N ASP A 140 -15.19 -6.26 4.80
CA ASP A 140 -15.86 -5.21 5.59
C ASP A 140 -15.08 -3.90 5.53
N LEU A 141 -13.75 -3.97 5.67
CA LEU A 141 -12.88 -2.80 5.54
C LEU A 141 -12.95 -2.19 4.13
N LEU A 142 -13.05 -3.01 3.08
CA LEU A 142 -13.22 -2.51 1.71
C LEU A 142 -14.56 -1.77 1.56
N GLU A 143 -15.65 -2.30 2.09
CA GLU A 143 -16.96 -1.62 2.03
C GLU A 143 -16.89 -0.27 2.75
N TYR A 144 -16.21 -0.20 3.89
CA TYR A 144 -15.96 1.08 4.55
C TYR A 144 -15.13 2.04 3.67
N LEU A 145 -14.04 1.58 3.09
CA LEU A 145 -13.15 2.40 2.25
C LEU A 145 -13.83 2.93 0.98
N LYS A 146 -14.85 2.24 0.47
CA LYS A 146 -15.69 2.74 -0.64
C LYS A 146 -16.52 3.97 -0.27
N THR A 147 -16.73 4.22 1.02
CA THR A 147 -17.53 5.35 1.50
C THR A 147 -16.71 6.64 1.68
N LEU A 148 -15.41 6.59 1.53
CA LEU A 148 -14.48 7.70 1.76
C LEU A 148 -14.21 8.58 0.50
#